data_3adad9171270818aeb4339ec2b79d632
#
_entry.id   3adad9171270818aeb4339ec2b79d632
#
_cell.length_a   1.000
_cell.length_b   1.000
_cell.length_c   1.000
_cell.angle_alpha   90.00
_cell.angle_beta   90.00
_cell.angle_gamma   90.00
#
_symmetry.space_group_name_H-M   'P 1'
#
loop_
_entity.id
_entity.type
_entity.pdbx_description
1 polymer ?
#
loop_
_entity_poly.entity_id
_entity_poly.type
_entity_poly.pdbx_seq_one_letter_code
_entity_poly.pdbx_strand_id
1 'polypeptide(L)'
;MTKKEAIKIFEEKKVRTLWDDETEEWYFSVVDVVGVLTGSVDGRKYWNKLKQRLKAEGSELVTNCHQLKLPSADGKYYKTDVATTEQLFRLIQSIPSPKAEPFKLWMAQVAKERLDEMQDPELTIDRAMREYKALGYSDHWINQRLKSIEIRKDLTDEWKRHGLQEDVQFATLTDIIYQTWSGKTSKEYKRFKGLKKESLRDNMTNTELALNMLAEAATTELSKEKDPQHFEEHAQIAQQGGKAAGAARKQLESDLGHSVISPLNAKSGLRLEKKKDKNINGRTDAERKDGKGTLLGRTEQWYSTNYKPWIRNYFSSLIEC
;
A
#
# COMPACT_ATOMS: atom_id res chain seq x y z
N MET A 1 9.92 2.28 10.91
CA MET A 1 9.54 3.21 12.00
C MET A 1 9.56 2.40 13.27
N THR A 2 10.37 2.80 14.24
CA THR A 2 10.29 2.30 15.62
C THR A 2 8.87 2.53 16.13
N LYS A 3 8.41 1.75 17.13
CA LYS A 3 7.14 1.86 17.88
C LYS A 3 6.77 3.28 18.40
N LYS A 4 7.33 4.32 17.82
CA LYS A 4 6.98 5.71 18.07
C LYS A 4 5.80 6.05 17.20
N GLU A 5 4.69 6.25 17.83
CA GLU A 5 3.42 6.75 17.38
C GLU A 5 3.55 7.65 16.16
N ALA A 6 2.97 7.22 15.05
CA ALA A 6 2.89 8.04 13.87
C ALA A 6 1.91 9.20 14.17
N ILE A 7 2.45 10.34 14.54
CA ILE A 7 1.67 11.57 14.62
C ILE A 7 1.58 12.11 13.20
N LYS A 8 0.40 12.08 12.62
CA LYS A 8 0.14 12.66 11.30
C LYS A 8 -0.36 14.09 11.48
N ILE A 9 0.17 14.98 10.66
CA ILE A 9 -0.28 16.36 10.62
C ILE A 9 -1.46 16.44 9.67
N PHE A 10 -2.58 16.94 10.17
CA PHE A 10 -3.81 17.14 9.43
C PHE A 10 -4.17 18.64 9.54
N GLU A 11 -4.05 19.41 8.47
CA GLU A 11 -4.15 20.89 8.52
C GLU A 11 -3.31 21.53 9.65
N GLU A 12 -2.02 21.16 9.76
CA GLU A 12 -1.12 21.59 10.82
C GLU A 12 -1.50 21.11 12.24
N LYS A 13 -2.61 20.42 12.40
CA LYS A 13 -3.03 19.80 13.66
C LYS A 13 -2.61 18.32 13.69
N LYS A 14 -2.11 17.90 14.84
CA LYS A 14 -1.64 16.52 15.05
C LYS A 14 -2.81 15.61 15.38
N VAL A 15 -3.02 14.58 14.57
CA VAL A 15 -3.93 13.46 14.87
C VAL A 15 -3.09 12.30 15.38
N ARG A 16 -3.37 11.86 16.60
CA ARG A 16 -2.67 10.70 17.19
C ARG A 16 -3.17 9.42 16.53
N THR A 17 -2.23 8.58 16.14
CA THR A 17 -2.51 7.28 15.50
C THR A 17 -1.71 6.18 16.20
N LEU A 18 -2.23 4.96 16.19
CA LEU A 18 -1.56 3.77 16.69
C LEU A 18 -1.66 2.68 15.61
N TRP A 19 -0.56 2.01 15.36
CA TRP A 19 -0.52 0.80 14.55
C TRP A 19 -0.61 -0.43 15.46
N ASP A 20 -1.52 -1.34 15.15
CA ASP A 20 -1.64 -2.63 15.81
C ASP A 20 -0.98 -3.70 14.94
N ASP A 21 0.06 -4.33 15.49
CA ASP A 21 0.84 -5.37 14.79
C ASP A 21 0.08 -6.72 14.73
N GLU A 22 -0.95 -6.94 15.55
CA GLU A 22 -1.73 -8.18 15.59
C GLU A 22 -2.83 -8.16 14.53
N THR A 23 -3.60 -7.06 14.49
CA THR A 23 -4.69 -6.87 13.52
C THR A 23 -4.21 -6.29 12.19
N GLU A 24 -2.96 -5.85 12.10
CA GLU A 24 -2.38 -5.10 10.97
C GLU A 24 -3.25 -3.89 10.56
N GLU A 25 -3.80 -3.16 11.56
CA GLU A 25 -4.68 -2.02 11.34
C GLU A 25 -4.17 -0.72 12.00
N TRP A 26 -4.54 0.40 11.39
CA TRP A 26 -4.34 1.72 11.98
C TRP A 26 -5.55 2.15 12.80
N TYR A 27 -5.29 2.61 14.01
CA TYR A 27 -6.27 3.25 14.87
C TYR A 27 -6.02 4.75 14.97
N PHE A 28 -7.08 5.53 14.86
CA PHE A 28 -7.05 6.99 14.87
C PHE A 28 -7.79 7.53 16.08
N SER A 29 -7.22 8.53 16.76
CA SER A 29 -7.90 9.24 17.85
C SER A 29 -9.13 9.97 17.34
N VAL A 30 -10.32 9.51 17.74
CA VAL A 30 -11.60 10.12 17.32
C VAL A 30 -11.69 11.57 17.77
N VAL A 31 -11.24 11.87 18.98
CA VAL A 31 -11.26 13.22 19.54
C VAL A 31 -10.44 14.19 18.71
N ASP A 32 -9.26 13.75 18.26
CA ASP A 32 -8.37 14.59 17.44
C ASP A 32 -8.96 14.86 16.06
N VAL A 33 -9.48 13.81 15.40
CA VAL A 33 -10.14 13.93 14.09
C VAL A 33 -11.35 14.84 14.15
N VAL A 34 -12.22 14.64 15.13
CA VAL A 34 -13.39 15.51 15.35
C VAL A 34 -12.95 16.95 15.60
N GLY A 35 -11.94 17.17 16.42
CA GLY A 35 -11.38 18.49 16.68
C GLY A 35 -10.89 19.20 15.42
N VAL A 36 -10.21 18.47 14.54
CA VAL A 36 -9.74 18.99 13.25
C VAL A 36 -10.89 19.33 12.32
N LEU A 37 -11.80 18.39 12.10
CA LEU A 37 -12.91 18.53 11.12
C LEU A 37 -13.99 19.51 11.54
N THR A 38 -14.10 19.80 12.84
CA THR A 38 -15.08 20.78 13.32
C THR A 38 -14.46 22.14 13.62
N GLY A 39 -13.15 22.18 13.82
CA GLY A 39 -12.44 23.36 14.35
C GLY A 39 -12.79 23.65 15.80
N SER A 40 -13.38 22.68 16.52
CA SER A 40 -13.77 22.85 17.92
C SER A 40 -12.53 23.04 18.80
N VAL A 41 -12.62 23.99 19.73
CA VAL A 41 -11.59 24.22 20.75
C VAL A 41 -11.50 23.02 21.71
N ASP A 42 -12.63 22.36 21.98
CA ASP A 42 -12.73 21.16 22.80
C ASP A 42 -13.33 20.00 21.97
N GLY A 43 -12.44 19.24 21.31
CA GLY A 43 -12.81 18.08 20.53
C GLY A 43 -13.45 16.97 21.37
N ARG A 44 -13.08 16.84 22.67
CA ARG A 44 -13.66 15.84 23.58
C ARG A 44 -15.12 16.16 23.90
N LYS A 45 -15.41 17.41 24.19
CA LYS A 45 -16.79 17.86 24.45
C LYS A 45 -17.68 17.69 23.21
N TYR A 46 -17.14 18.02 22.04
CA TYR A 46 -17.85 17.81 20.78
C TYR A 46 -18.12 16.32 20.53
N TRP A 47 -17.10 15.48 20.70
CA TRP A 47 -17.22 14.03 20.55
C TRP A 47 -18.28 13.43 21.47
N ASN A 48 -18.28 13.81 22.73
CA ASN A 48 -19.28 13.32 23.70
C ASN A 48 -20.72 13.67 23.26
N LYS A 49 -20.97 14.88 22.73
CA LYS A 49 -22.28 15.26 22.19
C LYS A 49 -22.64 14.47 20.94
N LEU A 50 -21.69 14.32 20.01
CA LEU A 50 -21.88 13.54 18.79
C LEU A 50 -22.18 12.08 19.13
N LYS A 51 -21.43 11.52 20.09
CA LYS A 51 -21.61 10.16 20.60
C LYS A 51 -23.03 9.93 21.16
N GLN A 52 -23.55 10.86 21.94
CA GLN A 52 -24.92 10.77 22.47
C GLN A 52 -25.96 10.80 21.35
N ARG A 53 -25.77 11.68 20.36
CA ARG A 53 -26.69 11.77 19.20
C ARG A 53 -26.68 10.48 18.38
N LEU A 54 -25.50 9.99 18.01
CA LEU A 54 -25.36 8.75 17.24
C LEU A 54 -25.95 7.54 17.98
N LYS A 55 -25.80 7.50 19.32
CA LYS A 55 -26.40 6.46 20.14
C LYS A 55 -27.93 6.55 20.13
N ALA A 56 -28.49 7.77 20.21
CA ALA A 56 -29.93 7.99 20.13
C ALA A 56 -30.50 7.64 18.75
N GLU A 57 -29.72 7.79 17.69
CA GLU A 57 -30.03 7.40 16.32
C GLU A 57 -29.88 5.89 16.07
N GLY A 58 -29.48 5.09 17.08
CA GLY A 58 -29.26 3.66 16.94
C GLY A 58 -28.00 3.27 16.16
N SER A 59 -27.06 4.21 16.00
CA SER A 59 -25.83 3.95 15.25
C SER A 59 -24.86 3.04 16.02
N GLU A 60 -24.48 1.92 15.43
CA GLU A 60 -23.49 0.99 15.97
C GLU A 60 -22.06 1.56 16.00
N LEU A 61 -21.79 2.65 15.30
CA LEU A 61 -20.48 3.32 15.26
C LEU A 61 -19.92 3.64 16.65
N VAL A 62 -20.81 3.93 17.58
CA VAL A 62 -20.44 4.32 18.94
C VAL A 62 -20.10 3.11 19.80
N THR A 63 -20.78 2.00 19.54
CA THR A 63 -20.60 0.73 20.30
C THR A 63 -19.30 0.04 19.92
N ASN A 64 -18.84 0.25 18.69
CA ASN A 64 -17.65 -0.41 18.12
C ASN A 64 -16.36 0.42 18.22
N CYS A 65 -16.40 1.63 18.84
CA CYS A 65 -15.17 2.39 19.10
C CYS A 65 -14.34 1.70 20.20
N HIS A 66 -13.10 1.38 19.87
CA HIS A 66 -12.15 0.82 20.83
C HIS A 66 -11.58 1.93 21.73
N GLN A 67 -11.13 1.55 22.93
CA GLN A 67 -10.40 2.45 23.82
C GLN A 67 -8.95 1.99 23.93
N LEU A 68 -8.03 2.79 23.41
CA LEU A 68 -6.59 2.54 23.51
C LEU A 68 -5.90 3.64 24.31
N LYS A 69 -4.75 3.29 24.91
CA LYS A 69 -3.90 4.26 25.61
C LYS A 69 -3.06 5.02 24.58
N LEU A 70 -3.36 6.30 24.38
CA LEU A 70 -2.58 7.19 23.53
C LEU A 70 -1.81 8.23 24.37
N PRO A 71 -0.63 8.67 23.90
CA PRO A 71 0.13 9.69 24.59
C PRO A 71 -0.58 11.03 24.52
N SER A 72 -0.42 11.83 25.55
CA SER A 72 -0.91 13.20 25.65
C SER A 72 0.26 14.19 25.63
N ALA A 73 -0.05 15.47 25.51
CA ALA A 73 0.95 16.54 25.50
C ALA A 73 1.77 16.63 26.80
N ASP A 74 1.23 16.12 27.90
CA ASP A 74 1.90 16.03 29.21
C ASP A 74 2.84 14.81 29.36
N GLY A 75 3.02 14.02 28.27
CA GLY A 75 3.85 12.82 28.27
C GLY A 75 3.20 11.59 28.90
N LYS A 76 1.98 11.70 29.45
CA LYS A 76 1.24 10.57 30.02
C LYS A 76 0.34 9.90 29.00
N TYR A 77 -0.04 8.64 29.28
CA TYR A 77 -0.92 7.85 28.43
C TYR A 77 -2.32 7.83 29.00
N TYR A 78 -3.30 8.23 28.18
CA TYR A 78 -4.71 8.24 28.56
C TYR A 78 -5.55 7.35 27.66
N LYS A 79 -6.55 6.69 28.24
CA LYS A 79 -7.58 6.00 27.47
C LYS A 79 -8.30 6.99 26.56
N THR A 80 -8.28 6.70 25.27
CA THR A 80 -8.83 7.57 24.22
C THR A 80 -9.66 6.71 23.28
N ASP A 81 -10.84 7.18 22.91
CA ASP A 81 -11.66 6.52 21.91
C ASP A 81 -10.94 6.59 20.56
N VAL A 82 -10.76 5.42 19.95
CA VAL A 82 -10.12 5.26 18.65
C VAL A 82 -11.04 4.55 17.69
N ALA A 83 -10.82 4.79 16.41
CA ALA A 83 -11.58 4.18 15.32
C ALA A 83 -10.62 3.64 14.25
N THR A 84 -10.99 2.52 13.61
CA THR A 84 -10.35 2.03 12.40
C THR A 84 -10.62 2.98 11.23
N THR A 85 -9.96 2.77 10.10
CA THR A 85 -10.18 3.58 8.90
C THR A 85 -11.65 3.55 8.45
N GLU A 86 -12.29 2.38 8.44
CA GLU A 86 -13.70 2.23 8.06
C GLU A 86 -14.64 2.99 9.01
N GLN A 87 -14.47 2.76 10.31
CA GLN A 87 -15.26 3.44 11.34
C GLN A 87 -15.08 4.96 11.28
N LEU A 88 -13.85 5.40 10.99
CA LEU A 88 -13.55 6.81 10.82
C LEU A 88 -14.31 7.43 9.64
N PHE A 89 -14.35 6.77 8.49
CA PHE A 89 -15.09 7.24 7.32
C PHE A 89 -16.59 7.37 7.60
N ARG A 90 -17.19 6.37 8.26
CA ARG A 90 -18.59 6.42 8.68
C ARG A 90 -18.83 7.57 9.68
N LEU A 91 -17.92 7.79 10.62
CA LEU A 91 -18.00 8.88 11.59
C LEU A 91 -17.97 10.25 10.90
N ILE A 92 -17.07 10.45 9.94
CA ILE A 92 -16.92 11.72 9.22
C ILE A 92 -18.21 12.10 8.48
N GLN A 93 -18.91 11.12 7.90
CA GLN A 93 -20.22 11.37 7.27
C GLN A 93 -21.24 11.96 8.25
N SER A 94 -21.17 11.58 9.51
CA SER A 94 -22.07 12.05 10.58
C SER A 94 -21.71 13.43 11.15
N ILE A 95 -20.56 14.01 10.79
CA ILE A 95 -20.14 15.32 11.30
C ILE A 95 -20.77 16.45 10.47
N PRO A 96 -21.70 17.26 11.03
CA PRO A 96 -22.31 18.40 10.34
C PRO A 96 -21.38 19.62 10.42
N SER A 97 -20.27 19.58 9.68
CA SER A 97 -19.31 20.69 9.65
C SER A 97 -18.89 21.02 8.23
N PRO A 98 -18.87 22.31 7.85
CA PRO A 98 -18.35 22.73 6.55
C PRO A 98 -16.91 22.29 6.30
N LYS A 99 -16.10 22.11 7.36
CA LYS A 99 -14.73 21.61 7.25
C LYS A 99 -14.64 20.11 6.92
N ALA A 100 -15.70 19.34 7.21
CA ALA A 100 -15.78 17.94 6.84
C ALA A 100 -16.24 17.73 5.39
N GLU A 101 -16.86 18.76 4.78
CA GLU A 101 -17.48 18.66 3.46
C GLU A 101 -16.50 18.27 2.34
N PRO A 102 -15.30 18.87 2.24
CA PRO A 102 -14.33 18.45 1.21
C PRO A 102 -13.98 16.98 1.31
N PHE A 103 -13.95 16.43 2.52
CA PHE A 103 -13.67 15.03 2.76
C PHE A 103 -14.82 14.12 2.33
N LYS A 104 -16.05 14.52 2.62
CA LYS A 104 -17.27 13.80 2.18
C LYS A 104 -17.36 13.75 0.66
N LEU A 105 -17.10 14.87 -0.01
CA LEU A 105 -17.06 14.95 -1.48
C LEU A 105 -15.98 14.03 -2.07
N TRP A 106 -14.80 14.01 -1.47
CA TRP A 106 -13.74 13.10 -1.88
C TRP A 106 -14.16 11.63 -1.73
N MET A 107 -14.75 11.23 -0.59
CA MET A 107 -15.27 9.86 -0.41
C MET A 107 -16.31 9.49 -1.46
N ALA A 108 -17.23 10.42 -1.77
CA ALA A 108 -18.24 10.21 -2.81
C ALA A 108 -17.61 10.02 -4.19
N GLN A 109 -16.55 10.79 -4.50
CA GLN A 109 -15.81 10.66 -5.75
C GLN A 109 -15.09 9.30 -5.83
N VAL A 110 -14.39 8.88 -4.77
CA VAL A 110 -13.71 7.57 -4.73
C VAL A 110 -14.71 6.42 -4.90
N ALA A 111 -15.88 6.52 -4.25
CA ALA A 111 -16.94 5.52 -4.41
C ALA A 111 -17.46 5.48 -5.86
N LYS A 112 -17.67 6.65 -6.48
CA LYS A 112 -18.07 6.74 -7.89
C LYS A 112 -17.01 6.14 -8.81
N GLU A 113 -15.74 6.51 -8.65
CA GLU A 113 -14.63 5.97 -9.45
C GLU A 113 -14.59 4.44 -9.34
N ARG A 114 -14.80 3.89 -8.14
CA ARG A 114 -14.86 2.43 -7.96
C ARG A 114 -16.04 1.78 -8.69
N LEU A 115 -17.20 2.41 -8.71
CA LEU A 115 -18.37 1.93 -9.47
C LEU A 115 -18.10 1.98 -10.98
N ASP A 116 -17.47 3.06 -11.46
CA ASP A 116 -17.08 3.19 -12.87
C ASP A 116 -16.07 2.07 -13.27
N GLU A 117 -15.08 1.78 -12.42
CA GLU A 117 -14.12 0.69 -12.60
C GLU A 117 -14.76 -0.71 -12.59
N MET A 118 -15.85 -0.92 -11.86
CA MET A 118 -16.59 -2.19 -11.89
C MET A 118 -17.31 -2.40 -13.22
N GLN A 119 -17.66 -1.33 -13.93
CA GLN A 119 -18.28 -1.38 -15.25
C GLN A 119 -17.23 -1.47 -16.36
N ASP A 120 -16.09 -0.81 -16.18
CA ASP A 120 -14.96 -0.80 -17.13
C ASP A 120 -13.66 -1.15 -16.39
N PRO A 121 -13.26 -2.43 -16.36
CA PRO A 121 -12.05 -2.87 -15.67
C PRO A 121 -10.74 -2.26 -16.21
N GLU A 122 -10.69 -1.74 -17.44
CA GLU A 122 -9.50 -1.07 -17.97
C GLU A 122 -9.15 0.18 -17.16
N LEU A 123 -10.16 0.89 -16.62
CA LEU A 123 -9.96 2.05 -15.76
C LEU A 123 -9.15 1.71 -14.48
N THR A 124 -9.30 0.48 -13.96
CA THR A 124 -8.51 0.01 -12.82
C THR A 124 -7.03 -0.11 -13.18
N ILE A 125 -6.72 -0.64 -14.37
CA ILE A 125 -5.34 -0.78 -14.86
C ILE A 125 -4.73 0.59 -15.07
N ASP A 126 -5.45 1.49 -15.73
CA ASP A 126 -5.01 2.86 -15.98
C ASP A 126 -4.78 3.63 -14.67
N ARG A 127 -5.64 3.46 -13.68
CA ARG A 127 -5.45 4.06 -12.36
C ARG A 127 -4.18 3.52 -11.70
N ALA A 128 -3.99 2.20 -11.68
CA ALA A 128 -2.80 1.59 -11.10
C ALA A 128 -1.51 2.11 -11.77
N MET A 129 -1.50 2.22 -13.10
CA MET A 129 -0.36 2.79 -13.83
C MET A 129 -0.09 4.26 -13.44
N ARG A 130 -1.14 5.09 -13.34
CA ARG A 130 -1.00 6.48 -12.91
C ARG A 130 -0.49 6.60 -11.47
N GLU A 131 -0.97 5.76 -10.57
CA GLU A 131 -0.53 5.73 -9.17
C GLU A 131 0.95 5.34 -9.04
N TYR A 132 1.38 4.28 -9.73
CA TYR A 132 2.80 3.91 -9.76
C TYR A 132 3.68 5.03 -10.36
N LYS A 133 3.23 5.70 -11.42
CA LYS A 133 3.94 6.88 -11.97
C LYS A 133 4.03 8.03 -10.96
N ALA A 134 2.94 8.32 -10.24
CA ALA A 134 2.91 9.36 -9.21
C ALA A 134 3.86 9.05 -8.04
N LEU A 135 4.01 7.77 -7.69
CA LEU A 135 5.01 7.29 -6.73
C LEU A 135 6.45 7.39 -7.25
N GLY A 136 6.63 7.62 -8.56
CA GLY A 136 7.94 7.84 -9.20
C GLY A 136 8.57 6.57 -9.76
N TYR A 137 7.80 5.49 -9.96
CA TYR A 137 8.29 4.31 -10.67
C TYR A 137 8.43 4.60 -12.17
N SER A 138 9.46 4.02 -12.79
CA SER A 138 9.66 4.10 -14.25
C SER A 138 8.62 3.25 -15.00
N ASP A 139 8.30 3.63 -16.24
CA ASP A 139 7.40 2.85 -17.09
C ASP A 139 7.90 1.40 -17.28
N HIS A 140 9.23 1.21 -17.37
CA HIS A 140 9.83 -0.11 -17.44
C HIS A 140 9.51 -0.96 -16.19
N TRP A 141 9.67 -0.39 -14.99
CA TRP A 141 9.34 -1.07 -13.75
C TRP A 141 7.84 -1.39 -13.66
N ILE A 142 6.98 -0.44 -14.03
CA ILE A 142 5.51 -0.61 -14.03
C ILE A 142 5.11 -1.79 -14.93
N ASN A 143 5.60 -1.84 -16.16
CA ASN A 143 5.32 -2.94 -17.08
C ASN A 143 5.80 -4.29 -16.52
N GLN A 144 6.97 -4.34 -15.92
CA GLN A 144 7.49 -5.55 -15.27
C GLN A 144 6.62 -5.96 -14.07
N ARG A 145 6.15 -4.99 -13.30
CA ARG A 145 5.25 -5.25 -12.16
C ARG A 145 3.91 -5.81 -12.61
N LEU A 146 3.30 -5.25 -13.66
CA LEU A 146 2.06 -5.77 -14.24
C LEU A 146 2.25 -7.22 -14.74
N LYS A 147 3.36 -7.52 -15.42
CA LYS A 147 3.69 -8.88 -15.84
C LYS A 147 3.84 -9.83 -14.65
N SER A 148 4.42 -9.36 -13.54
CA SER A 148 4.54 -10.18 -12.32
C SER A 148 3.18 -10.49 -11.67
N ILE A 149 2.17 -9.63 -11.85
CA ILE A 149 0.80 -9.90 -11.39
C ILE A 149 0.18 -11.03 -12.23
N GLU A 150 0.34 -10.98 -13.54
CA GLU A 150 -0.13 -12.03 -14.46
C GLU A 150 0.46 -13.39 -14.09
N ILE A 151 1.81 -13.48 -14.01
CA ILE A 151 2.50 -14.73 -13.65
C ILE A 151 2.05 -15.25 -12.28
N ARG A 152 1.84 -14.35 -11.31
CA ARG A 152 1.32 -14.74 -10.00
C ARG A 152 -0.09 -15.27 -10.07
N LYS A 153 -0.94 -14.68 -10.90
CA LYS A 153 -2.29 -15.15 -11.12
C LYS A 153 -2.29 -16.55 -11.73
N ASP A 154 -1.49 -16.79 -12.75
CA ASP A 154 -1.36 -18.11 -13.37
C ASP A 154 -0.99 -19.18 -12.34
N LEU A 155 -0.04 -18.89 -11.45
CA LEU A 155 0.35 -19.80 -10.38
C LEU A 155 -0.79 -20.07 -9.40
N THR A 156 -1.50 -19.02 -8.97
CA THR A 156 -2.62 -19.19 -8.03
C THR A 156 -3.82 -19.88 -8.65
N ASP A 157 -4.08 -19.65 -9.93
CA ASP A 157 -5.15 -20.34 -10.67
C ASP A 157 -4.80 -21.82 -10.86
N GLU A 158 -3.52 -22.15 -11.08
CA GLU A 158 -3.04 -23.53 -11.10
C GLU A 158 -3.25 -24.23 -9.73
N TRP A 159 -2.92 -23.56 -8.63
CA TRP A 159 -3.19 -24.09 -7.28
C TRP A 159 -4.67 -24.28 -7.00
N LYS A 160 -5.53 -23.35 -7.47
CA LYS A 160 -7.01 -23.51 -7.40
C LYS A 160 -7.50 -24.69 -8.21
N ARG A 161 -6.95 -24.91 -9.39
CA ARG A 161 -7.27 -26.07 -10.24
C ARG A 161 -7.08 -27.41 -9.48
N HIS A 162 -6.06 -27.47 -8.63
CA HIS A 162 -5.78 -28.64 -7.78
C HIS A 162 -6.54 -28.64 -6.46
N GLY A 163 -7.49 -27.73 -6.23
CA GLY A 163 -8.33 -27.68 -5.04
C GLY A 163 -7.60 -27.27 -3.76
N LEU A 164 -6.43 -26.62 -3.87
CA LEU A 164 -5.72 -26.09 -2.72
C LEU A 164 -6.53 -24.96 -2.05
N GLN A 165 -6.51 -24.94 -0.71
CA GLN A 165 -7.17 -23.91 0.06
C GLN A 165 -6.43 -22.59 -0.08
N GLU A 166 -7.17 -21.53 -0.46
CA GLU A 166 -6.67 -20.16 -0.40
C GLU A 166 -6.26 -19.84 1.05
N ASP A 167 -5.56 -18.76 1.27
CA ASP A 167 -5.00 -18.33 2.54
C ASP A 167 -3.83 -19.19 3.06
N VAL A 168 -4.07 -20.24 3.82
CA VAL A 168 -3.02 -20.97 4.56
C VAL A 168 -2.09 -21.74 3.62
N GLN A 169 -2.63 -22.51 2.68
CA GLN A 169 -1.81 -23.33 1.79
C GLN A 169 -1.07 -22.46 0.77
N PHE A 170 -1.73 -21.44 0.21
CA PHE A 170 -1.11 -20.49 -0.72
C PHE A 170 0.00 -19.69 -0.03
N ALA A 171 -0.20 -19.25 1.21
CA ALA A 171 0.81 -18.55 1.98
C ALA A 171 2.03 -19.46 2.23
N THR A 172 1.80 -20.73 2.61
CA THR A 172 2.87 -21.69 2.85
C THR A 172 3.70 -21.98 1.60
N LEU A 173 3.04 -22.26 0.47
CA LEU A 173 3.73 -22.49 -0.81
C LEU A 173 4.49 -21.25 -1.28
N THR A 174 3.91 -20.07 -1.08
CA THR A 174 4.56 -18.79 -1.38
C THR A 174 5.81 -18.60 -0.54
N ASP A 175 5.76 -18.91 0.75
CA ASP A 175 6.92 -18.81 1.64
C ASP A 175 8.00 -19.82 1.26
N ILE A 176 7.64 -21.04 0.83
CA ILE A 176 8.61 -22.03 0.30
C ILE A 176 9.33 -21.49 -0.93
N ILE A 177 8.60 -20.89 -1.88
CA ILE A 177 9.18 -20.24 -3.06
C ILE A 177 10.16 -19.15 -2.63
N TYR A 178 9.71 -18.20 -1.80
CA TYR A 178 10.55 -17.09 -1.33
C TYR A 178 11.78 -17.56 -0.57
N GLN A 179 11.61 -18.47 0.39
CA GLN A 179 12.70 -19.03 1.18
C GLN A 179 13.76 -19.69 0.29
N THR A 180 13.32 -20.41 -0.74
CA THR A 180 14.22 -21.18 -1.60
C THR A 180 15.05 -20.27 -2.52
N TRP A 181 14.45 -19.25 -3.14
CA TRP A 181 15.20 -18.38 -4.04
C TRP A 181 15.89 -17.22 -3.34
N SER A 182 15.25 -16.62 -2.31
CA SER A 182 15.78 -15.42 -1.64
C SER A 182 16.51 -15.72 -0.32
N GLY A 183 16.28 -16.89 0.27
CA GLY A 183 16.76 -17.23 1.60
C GLY A 183 15.94 -16.63 2.74
N LYS A 184 14.74 -16.07 2.43
CA LYS A 184 13.85 -15.42 3.39
C LYS A 184 12.39 -15.78 3.11
N THR A 185 11.61 -16.00 4.16
CA THR A 185 10.14 -16.04 4.04
C THR A 185 9.60 -14.66 3.64
N SER A 186 8.35 -14.57 3.18
CA SER A 186 7.70 -13.29 2.83
C SER A 186 7.77 -12.30 4.00
N LYS A 187 7.52 -12.77 5.23
CA LYS A 187 7.55 -11.95 6.45
C LYS A 187 8.95 -11.46 6.78
N GLU A 188 9.95 -12.32 6.66
CA GLU A 188 11.36 -11.95 6.88
C GLU A 188 11.86 -10.98 5.83
N TYR A 189 11.43 -11.16 4.57
CA TYR A 189 11.82 -10.27 3.48
C TYR A 189 11.18 -8.88 3.64
N LYS A 190 9.89 -8.80 4.01
CA LYS A 190 9.25 -7.52 4.39
C LYS A 190 10.03 -6.83 5.50
N ARG A 191 10.39 -7.56 6.56
CA ARG A 191 11.18 -7.01 7.68
C ARG A 191 12.55 -6.53 7.24
N PHE A 192 13.24 -7.30 6.40
CA PHE A 192 14.54 -6.93 5.84
C PHE A 192 14.49 -5.62 5.03
N LYS A 193 13.40 -5.40 4.29
CA LYS A 193 13.14 -4.16 3.54
C LYS A 193 12.55 -3.02 4.40
N GLY A 194 12.32 -3.24 5.69
CA GLY A 194 11.72 -2.24 6.59
C GLY A 194 10.23 -1.95 6.32
N LEU A 195 9.54 -2.91 5.70
CA LEU A 195 8.11 -2.83 5.36
C LEU A 195 7.24 -3.30 6.52
N LYS A 196 6.03 -2.77 6.60
CA LYS A 196 4.97 -3.18 7.53
C LYS A 196 3.82 -3.81 6.76
N LYS A 197 2.90 -2.98 6.25
CA LYS A 197 1.70 -3.37 5.51
C LYS A 197 1.90 -3.33 3.99
N GLU A 198 2.96 -2.65 3.56
CA GLU A 198 3.25 -2.45 2.14
C GLU A 198 3.45 -3.78 1.42
N SER A 199 3.07 -3.82 0.14
CA SER A 199 3.31 -4.97 -0.72
C SER A 199 4.81 -5.22 -0.87
N LEU A 200 5.26 -6.46 -0.61
CA LEU A 200 6.67 -6.83 -0.79
C LEU A 200 7.13 -6.64 -2.24
N ARG A 201 6.29 -7.05 -3.20
CA ARG A 201 6.62 -6.97 -4.63
C ARG A 201 6.73 -5.53 -5.12
N ASP A 202 5.94 -4.61 -4.58
CA ASP A 202 6.02 -3.18 -4.93
C ASP A 202 7.31 -2.52 -4.39
N ASN A 203 8.01 -3.21 -3.51
CA ASN A 203 9.28 -2.77 -2.92
C ASN A 203 10.49 -3.59 -3.40
N MET A 204 10.33 -4.38 -4.45
CA MET A 204 11.39 -5.13 -5.10
C MET A 204 12.06 -4.32 -6.21
N THR A 205 13.36 -4.48 -6.36
CA THR A 205 14.11 -4.02 -7.54
C THR A 205 13.69 -4.81 -8.78
N ASN A 206 14.01 -4.32 -9.96
CA ASN A 206 13.74 -5.04 -11.21
C ASN A 206 14.33 -6.46 -11.21
N THR A 207 15.54 -6.63 -10.69
CA THR A 207 16.21 -7.93 -10.60
C THR A 207 15.49 -8.87 -9.64
N GLU A 208 15.08 -8.36 -8.46
CA GLU A 208 14.32 -9.16 -7.50
C GLU A 208 12.95 -9.57 -8.07
N LEU A 209 12.26 -8.67 -8.79
CA LEU A 209 11.00 -8.99 -9.47
C LEU A 209 11.21 -10.07 -10.55
N ALA A 210 12.26 -9.95 -11.37
CA ALA A 210 12.56 -10.92 -12.41
C ALA A 210 12.84 -12.31 -11.84
N LEU A 211 13.63 -12.41 -10.76
CA LEU A 211 13.90 -13.67 -10.07
C LEU A 211 12.62 -14.27 -9.44
N ASN A 212 11.78 -13.43 -8.84
CA ASN A 212 10.50 -13.89 -8.30
C ASN A 212 9.57 -14.41 -9.40
N MET A 213 9.47 -13.70 -10.53
CA MET A 213 8.70 -14.14 -11.70
C MET A 213 9.22 -15.49 -12.23
N LEU A 214 10.53 -15.67 -12.30
CA LEU A 214 11.13 -16.93 -12.74
C LEU A 214 10.75 -18.08 -11.79
N ALA A 215 10.80 -17.85 -10.46
CA ALA A 215 10.42 -18.85 -9.48
C ALA A 215 8.95 -19.25 -9.60
N GLU A 216 8.06 -18.27 -9.75
CA GLU A 216 6.62 -18.48 -9.87
C GLU A 216 6.27 -19.17 -11.20
N ALA A 217 6.82 -18.72 -12.32
CA ALA A 217 6.60 -19.34 -13.64
C ALA A 217 7.12 -20.78 -13.69
N ALA A 218 8.34 -21.03 -13.18
CA ALA A 218 8.89 -22.39 -13.10
C ALA A 218 8.03 -23.31 -12.22
N THR A 219 7.49 -22.80 -11.11
CA THR A 219 6.56 -23.56 -10.25
C THR A 219 5.29 -23.92 -11.01
N THR A 220 4.71 -22.96 -11.77
CA THR A 220 3.50 -23.18 -12.56
C THR A 220 3.72 -24.25 -13.63
N GLU A 221 4.80 -24.16 -14.41
CA GLU A 221 5.08 -25.14 -15.48
C GLU A 221 5.36 -26.54 -14.90
N LEU A 222 6.12 -26.63 -13.81
CA LEU A 222 6.35 -27.90 -13.11
C LEU A 222 5.06 -28.48 -12.53
N SER A 223 4.13 -27.65 -12.05
CA SER A 223 2.84 -28.10 -11.54
C SER A 223 1.97 -28.69 -12.67
N LYS A 224 1.90 -28.00 -13.81
CA LYS A 224 1.17 -28.46 -14.98
C LYS A 224 1.70 -29.81 -15.53
N GLU A 225 3.02 -29.97 -15.56
CA GLU A 225 3.67 -31.18 -16.10
C GLU A 225 3.54 -32.38 -15.13
N LYS A 226 3.65 -32.13 -13.82
CA LYS A 226 3.68 -33.20 -12.82
C LYS A 226 2.31 -33.55 -12.23
N ASP A 227 1.30 -32.72 -12.44
CA ASP A 227 -0.08 -32.86 -11.97
C ASP A 227 -0.21 -33.33 -10.51
N PRO A 228 0.35 -32.56 -9.54
CA PRO A 228 0.43 -32.97 -8.13
C PRO A 228 -0.97 -33.18 -7.51
N GLN A 229 -1.12 -34.25 -6.73
CA GLN A 229 -2.40 -34.64 -6.13
C GLN A 229 -2.46 -34.30 -4.64
N HIS A 230 -1.30 -34.12 -4.00
CA HIS A 230 -1.20 -33.88 -2.55
C HIS A 230 -0.38 -32.63 -2.23
N PHE A 231 -0.66 -31.99 -1.09
CA PHE A 231 -0.01 -30.75 -0.67
C PHE A 231 1.53 -30.85 -0.63
N GLU A 232 2.05 -32.01 -0.18
CA GLU A 232 3.48 -32.27 -0.10
C GLU A 232 4.16 -32.25 -1.48
N GLU A 233 3.45 -32.70 -2.51
CA GLU A 233 3.96 -32.66 -3.90
C GLU A 233 3.98 -31.21 -4.41
N HIS A 234 2.96 -30.40 -4.11
CA HIS A 234 2.96 -28.97 -4.38
C HIS A 234 4.12 -28.24 -3.68
N ALA A 235 4.40 -28.61 -2.41
CA ALA A 235 5.51 -28.05 -1.66
C ALA A 235 6.88 -28.39 -2.29
N GLN A 236 7.04 -29.64 -2.78
CA GLN A 236 8.25 -30.05 -3.51
C GLN A 236 8.40 -29.29 -4.84
N ILE A 237 7.32 -29.09 -5.58
CA ILE A 237 7.29 -28.33 -6.83
C ILE A 237 7.61 -26.85 -6.57
N ALA A 238 7.01 -26.25 -5.55
CA ALA A 238 7.32 -24.89 -5.12
C ALA A 238 8.82 -24.72 -4.78
N GLN A 239 9.41 -25.72 -4.11
CA GLN A 239 10.83 -25.74 -3.84
C GLN A 239 11.66 -25.87 -5.12
N GLN A 240 11.24 -26.70 -6.09
CA GLN A 240 11.95 -26.85 -7.36
C GLN A 240 11.92 -25.55 -8.18
N GLY A 241 10.75 -24.89 -8.30
CA GLY A 241 10.64 -23.58 -8.95
C GLY A 241 11.50 -22.53 -8.26
N GLY A 242 11.47 -22.49 -6.93
CA GLY A 242 12.35 -21.62 -6.16
C GLY A 242 13.84 -21.90 -6.38
N LYS A 243 14.25 -23.17 -6.52
CA LYS A 243 15.66 -23.56 -6.82
C LYS A 243 16.12 -23.04 -8.18
N ALA A 244 15.27 -23.04 -9.21
CA ALA A 244 15.59 -22.50 -10.52
C ALA A 244 15.99 -21.01 -10.43
N ALA A 245 15.18 -20.21 -9.77
CA ALA A 245 15.49 -18.79 -9.54
C ALA A 245 16.67 -18.59 -8.58
N GLY A 246 16.80 -19.45 -7.55
CA GLY A 246 17.93 -19.43 -6.62
C GLY A 246 19.27 -19.73 -7.29
N ALA A 247 19.30 -20.63 -8.27
CA ALA A 247 20.48 -20.91 -9.08
C ALA A 247 20.86 -19.70 -9.94
N ALA A 248 19.86 -19.12 -10.65
CA ALA A 248 20.07 -17.90 -11.43
C ALA A 248 20.58 -16.74 -10.57
N ARG A 249 20.01 -16.55 -9.36
CA ARG A 249 20.48 -15.56 -8.40
C ARG A 249 21.95 -15.77 -8.02
N LYS A 250 22.32 -16.98 -7.63
CA LYS A 250 23.70 -17.30 -7.20
C LYS A 250 24.72 -17.04 -8.30
N GLN A 251 24.38 -17.41 -9.53
CA GLN A 251 25.24 -17.14 -10.69
C GLN A 251 25.40 -15.63 -10.88
N LEU A 252 24.29 -14.87 -10.87
CA LEU A 252 24.33 -13.43 -11.03
C LEU A 252 25.11 -12.73 -9.91
N GLU A 253 24.93 -13.14 -8.65
CA GLU A 253 25.68 -12.60 -7.50
C GLU A 253 27.18 -12.91 -7.59
N SER A 254 27.55 -14.10 -8.12
CA SER A 254 28.95 -14.45 -8.39
C SER A 254 29.57 -13.54 -9.45
N ASP A 255 28.84 -13.25 -10.52
CA ASP A 255 29.34 -12.42 -11.63
C ASP A 255 29.41 -10.93 -11.23
N LEU A 256 28.48 -10.47 -10.39
CA LEU A 256 28.43 -9.09 -9.91
C LEU A 256 29.36 -8.80 -8.71
N GLY A 257 29.75 -9.82 -7.96
CA GLY A 257 30.52 -9.68 -6.72
C GLY A 257 29.76 -9.10 -5.53
N HIS A 258 28.41 -8.98 -5.62
CA HIS A 258 27.56 -8.50 -4.53
C HIS A 258 26.15 -9.12 -4.61
N SER A 259 25.42 -9.07 -3.47
CA SER A 259 24.05 -9.58 -3.43
C SER A 259 23.09 -8.71 -4.25
N VAL A 260 22.17 -9.37 -4.97
CA VAL A 260 21.07 -8.72 -5.67
C VAL A 260 19.86 -8.53 -4.75
N ILE A 261 19.82 -9.21 -3.60
CA ILE A 261 18.80 -9.01 -2.57
C ILE A 261 19.16 -7.78 -1.77
N SER A 262 18.36 -6.74 -1.92
CA SER A 262 18.62 -5.41 -1.42
C SER A 262 17.67 -5.03 -0.26
N PRO A 263 18.15 -4.33 0.79
CA PRO A 263 17.28 -3.73 1.79
C PRO A 263 16.53 -2.49 1.26
N LEU A 264 16.86 -2.03 0.04
CA LEU A 264 16.20 -0.90 -0.58
C LEU A 264 14.70 -1.21 -0.77
N ASN A 265 13.89 -0.24 -0.45
CA ASN A 265 12.46 -0.23 -0.70
C ASN A 265 12.10 0.88 -1.69
N ALA A 266 10.85 0.97 -2.11
CA ALA A 266 10.36 1.97 -3.05
C ALA A 266 10.76 3.40 -2.65
N LYS A 267 10.72 3.73 -1.36
CA LYS A 267 11.05 5.07 -0.86
C LYS A 267 12.55 5.40 -1.00
N SER A 268 13.43 4.43 -0.76
CA SER A 268 14.88 4.62 -0.87
C SER A 268 15.38 4.50 -2.31
N GLY A 269 14.85 3.58 -3.11
CA GLY A 269 15.17 3.42 -4.55
C GLY A 269 14.71 4.61 -5.39
N LEU A 270 13.50 5.10 -5.19
CA LEU A 270 12.97 6.28 -5.86
C LEU A 270 13.83 7.53 -5.68
N ARG A 271 14.46 7.72 -4.52
CA ARG A 271 15.36 8.85 -4.29
C ARG A 271 16.65 8.77 -5.11
N LEU A 272 17.13 7.57 -5.37
CA LEU A 272 18.33 7.34 -6.19
C LEU A 272 18.02 7.51 -7.69
N GLU A 273 16.90 7.01 -8.18
CA GLU A 273 16.45 7.20 -9.55
C GLU A 273 16.16 8.68 -9.88
N LYS A 274 15.49 9.41 -9.02
CA LYS A 274 15.28 10.86 -9.19
C LYS A 274 16.58 11.67 -9.28
N LYS A 275 17.65 11.25 -8.60
CA LYS A 275 18.96 11.88 -8.73
C LYS A 275 19.62 11.59 -10.09
N LYS A 276 19.43 10.39 -10.65
CA LYS A 276 19.94 10.03 -11.99
C LYS A 276 19.18 10.77 -13.08
N ASP A 277 17.84 10.85 -13.00
CA ASP A 277 17.03 11.56 -13.99
C ASP A 277 17.33 13.09 -14.03
N LYS A 278 17.59 13.73 -12.88
CA LYS A 278 18.03 15.12 -12.86
C LYS A 278 19.37 15.35 -13.56
N ASN A 279 20.27 14.37 -13.51
CA ASN A 279 21.56 14.47 -14.21
C ASN A 279 21.44 14.20 -15.72
N ILE A 280 20.46 13.40 -16.16
CA ILE A 280 20.20 13.14 -17.58
C ILE A 280 19.42 14.29 -18.20
N ASN A 281 18.39 14.79 -17.51
CA ASN A 281 17.57 15.92 -18.01
C ASN A 281 18.31 17.27 -17.97
N GLY A 282 19.30 17.44 -17.11
CA GLY A 282 20.13 18.65 -17.07
C GLY A 282 21.02 18.85 -18.32
N ARG A 283 21.10 17.84 -19.21
CA ARG A 283 21.81 17.94 -20.49
C ARG A 283 20.90 18.17 -21.71
N THR A 284 19.57 18.00 -21.57
CA THR A 284 18.62 18.11 -22.69
C THR A 284 17.75 19.36 -22.68
N ASP A 285 17.69 20.12 -21.57
CA ASP A 285 16.84 21.31 -21.45
C ASP A 285 17.44 22.60 -22.08
N ALA A 286 18.63 22.49 -22.66
CA ALA A 286 19.23 23.64 -23.41
C ALA A 286 18.68 23.79 -24.84
N GLU A 287 17.90 22.84 -25.39
CA GLU A 287 17.50 22.85 -26.81
C GLU A 287 15.99 22.80 -27.11
N ARG A 288 15.09 22.96 -26.11
CA ARG A 288 13.64 23.00 -26.39
C ARG A 288 12.91 24.15 -25.73
N LYS A 289 13.08 25.32 -26.29
CA LYS A 289 12.05 26.38 -26.28
C LYS A 289 11.43 26.36 -27.67
N ASP A 290 10.22 25.79 -27.79
CA ASP A 290 9.11 26.28 -28.59
C ASP A 290 7.96 25.23 -28.64
N GLY A 291 6.77 25.71 -28.28
CA GLY A 291 5.53 25.31 -28.93
C GLY A 291 4.56 24.34 -28.28
N LYS A 292 3.47 24.88 -27.75
CA LYS A 292 2.10 24.36 -27.65
C LYS A 292 1.75 23.38 -26.53
N GLY A 293 1.00 23.93 -25.55
CA GLY A 293 0.35 23.19 -24.48
C GLY A 293 -0.75 22.26 -24.96
N THR A 294 -0.68 21.03 -24.53
CA THR A 294 -1.70 19.99 -24.73
C THR A 294 -2.69 19.94 -23.56
N LEU A 295 -3.90 19.46 -23.85
CA LEU A 295 -5.08 19.40 -22.96
C LEU A 295 -4.83 18.70 -21.59
N LEU A 296 -3.84 17.84 -21.50
CA LEU A 296 -3.42 17.10 -20.29
C LEU A 296 -2.88 18.02 -19.17
N GLY A 297 -2.23 19.12 -19.51
CA GLY A 297 -1.69 20.07 -18.51
C GLY A 297 -2.76 20.83 -17.73
N ARG A 298 -4.00 20.93 -18.22
CA ARG A 298 -5.09 21.66 -17.55
C ARG A 298 -5.76 20.84 -16.43
N THR A 299 -5.81 19.52 -16.55
CA THR A 299 -6.38 18.64 -15.52
C THR A 299 -5.44 18.51 -14.32
N GLU A 300 -4.13 18.35 -14.55
CA GLU A 300 -3.15 18.32 -13.45
C GLU A 300 -3.06 19.64 -12.68
N GLN A 301 -3.14 20.77 -13.38
CA GLN A 301 -3.12 22.09 -12.76
C GLN A 301 -4.42 22.37 -11.97
N TRP A 302 -5.58 21.86 -12.44
CA TRP A 302 -6.85 21.95 -11.74
C TRP A 302 -6.84 21.13 -10.44
N TYR A 303 -6.29 19.89 -10.46
CA TYR A 303 -6.12 19.06 -9.28
C TYR A 303 -5.15 19.66 -8.26
N SER A 304 -4.03 20.22 -8.69
CA SER A 304 -3.04 20.83 -7.80
C SER A 304 -3.50 22.14 -7.16
N THR A 305 -4.42 22.87 -7.81
CA THR A 305 -4.88 24.18 -7.36
C THR A 305 -6.15 24.11 -6.49
N ASN A 306 -7.02 23.10 -6.72
CA ASN A 306 -8.32 23.01 -6.05
C ASN A 306 -8.39 22.00 -4.91
N TYR A 307 -7.47 21.03 -4.86
CA TYR A 307 -7.36 20.12 -3.72
C TYR A 307 -6.24 20.61 -2.79
N LYS A 308 -6.63 21.03 -1.59
CA LYS A 308 -5.63 21.45 -0.59
C LYS A 308 -4.61 20.34 -0.37
N PRO A 309 -3.31 20.66 -0.24
CA PRO A 309 -2.21 19.68 -0.11
C PRO A 309 -2.40 18.63 1.00
N TRP A 310 -3.24 18.90 1.99
CA TRP A 310 -3.50 18.02 3.13
C TRP A 310 -4.28 16.75 2.76
N ILE A 311 -5.23 16.79 1.79
CA ILE A 311 -5.93 15.59 1.32
C ILE A 311 -4.93 14.65 0.66
N ARG A 312 -4.08 15.20 -0.21
CA ARG A 312 -3.04 14.45 -0.89
C ARG A 312 -2.07 13.77 0.09
N ASN A 313 -1.61 14.51 1.10
CA ASN A 313 -0.65 13.97 2.08
C ASN A 313 -1.28 12.95 3.05
N TYR A 314 -2.56 13.08 3.38
CA TYR A 314 -3.27 12.13 4.24
C TYR A 314 -3.50 10.79 3.54
N PHE A 315 -3.91 10.83 2.26
CA PHE A 315 -4.24 9.63 1.49
C PHE A 315 -3.04 8.98 0.82
N SER A 316 -2.04 9.73 0.38
CA SER A 316 -0.74 9.13 0.04
C SER A 316 -0.20 8.30 1.20
N SER A 317 -0.47 8.68 2.44
CA SER A 317 -0.03 7.94 3.62
C SER A 317 -0.97 6.79 4.04
N LEU A 318 -2.21 6.72 3.53
CA LEU A 318 -3.12 5.58 3.66
C LEU A 318 -2.95 4.57 2.51
N ILE A 319 -2.61 5.07 1.31
CA ILE A 319 -2.27 4.26 0.13
C ILE A 319 -0.81 3.79 0.21
N GLU A 320 0.07 4.51 0.92
CA GLU A 320 1.44 4.11 1.26
C GLU A 320 1.52 3.17 2.49
N CYS A 321 0.37 2.78 3.04
CA CYS A 321 0.28 1.73 4.06
C CYS A 321 -0.05 0.39 3.44
#